data_255e882e35baa8ec35fd3bb7497e7ca5
#
_entry.id   255e882e35baa8ec35fd3bb7497e7ca5
#
_cell.length_a   1.000
_cell.length_b   1.000
_cell.length_c   1.000
_cell.angle_alpha   90.00
_cell.angle_beta   90.00
_cell.angle_gamma   90.00
#
_symmetry.space_group_name_H-M   'P 1'
#
loop_
_entity.id
_entity.type
_entity.pdbx_description
1 polymer ?
#
loop_
_entity_poly.entity_id
_entity_poly.type
_entity_poly.pdbx_seq_one_letter_code
_entity_poly.pdbx_strand_id
1 'polypeptide(L)'
;MIGIKDQYFGTEIEMTGITRQRAAEVVAEMFGTEAYYDGTTYGVWSVIDLEGKKWKFMSDGSIYTQRKVYGRIVDAGGEYSTEMVSPKLSYDEMGKLQEVVRCLRQHGGFVNESCGQHVHVDASNHTPQSLKNALTIMYAKEDILFKALKVQERREYSYCQKV
;
A
#
# COMPACT_ATOMS: atom_id res chain seq x y z
N MET A 1 -15.67 4.30 -23.98
CA MET A 1 -15.45 3.10 -23.12
C MET A 1 -14.21 3.42 -22.29
N ILE A 2 -14.27 3.26 -20.97
CA ILE A 2 -13.14 3.52 -20.07
C ILE A 2 -12.21 2.32 -20.15
N GLY A 3 -10.97 2.51 -20.58
CA GLY A 3 -9.94 1.49 -20.58
C GLY A 3 -9.12 1.51 -19.29
N ILE A 4 -8.30 0.50 -19.04
CA ILE A 4 -7.44 0.42 -17.85
C ILE A 4 -6.47 1.60 -17.76
N LYS A 5 -6.02 2.12 -18.90
CA LYS A 5 -5.10 3.27 -18.97
C LYS A 5 -5.76 4.61 -18.64
N ASP A 6 -7.10 4.65 -18.69
CA ASP A 6 -7.87 5.86 -18.35
C ASP A 6 -8.18 5.94 -16.85
N GLN A 7 -7.82 4.89 -16.09
CA GLN A 7 -8.07 4.79 -14.66
C GLN A 7 -6.91 5.38 -13.85
N TYR A 8 -7.27 6.16 -12.85
CA TYR A 8 -6.36 6.51 -11.78
C TYR A 8 -6.58 5.60 -10.58
N PHE A 9 -5.53 5.38 -9.83
CA PHE A 9 -5.59 4.58 -8.60
C PHE A 9 -4.68 5.13 -7.52
N GLY A 10 -4.89 4.70 -6.30
CA GLY A 10 -3.98 4.82 -5.17
C GLY A 10 -3.86 3.49 -4.48
N THR A 11 -2.80 3.29 -3.70
CA THR A 11 -2.65 2.08 -2.90
C THR A 11 -2.07 2.38 -1.54
N GLU A 12 -2.52 1.61 -0.55
CA GLU A 12 -1.94 1.52 0.78
C GLU A 12 -1.31 0.15 0.90
N ILE A 13 -0.05 0.10 1.32
CA ILE A 13 0.70 -1.16 1.47
C ILE A 13 1.27 -1.21 2.87
N GLU A 14 0.76 -2.14 3.67
CA GLU A 14 1.21 -2.39 5.01
C GLU A 14 2.47 -3.26 5.04
N MET A 15 3.39 -2.92 5.93
CA MET A 15 4.64 -3.64 6.10
C MET A 15 5.22 -3.46 7.51
N THR A 16 6.17 -4.33 7.82
CA THR A 16 7.01 -4.23 9.00
C THR A 16 8.49 -4.41 8.61
N GLY A 17 9.40 -4.44 9.56
CA GLY A 17 10.84 -4.64 9.29
C GLY A 17 11.62 -3.38 8.93
N ILE A 18 10.92 -2.31 8.59
CA ILE A 18 11.48 -0.97 8.34
C ILE A 18 10.66 0.05 9.13
N THR A 19 11.30 1.07 9.70
CA THR A 19 10.57 2.15 10.39
C THR A 19 10.00 3.15 9.38
N ARG A 20 8.92 3.85 9.75
CA ARG A 20 8.31 4.89 8.91
C ARG A 20 9.31 5.95 8.45
N GLN A 21 10.17 6.40 9.38
CA GLN A 21 11.22 7.35 9.06
C GLN A 21 12.17 6.79 8.00
N ARG A 22 12.72 5.58 8.25
CA ARG A 22 13.67 4.97 7.31
C ARG A 22 13.02 4.66 5.95
N ALA A 23 11.76 4.26 5.95
CA ALA A 23 10.99 4.05 4.71
C ALA A 23 10.89 5.35 3.88
N ALA A 24 10.58 6.47 4.53
CA ALA A 24 10.54 7.77 3.86
C ALA A 24 11.94 8.18 3.35
N GLU A 25 12.98 8.04 4.19
CA GLU A 25 14.35 8.40 3.81
C GLU A 25 14.84 7.65 2.56
N VAL A 26 14.66 6.31 2.51
CA VAL A 26 15.14 5.52 1.36
C VAL A 26 14.36 5.80 0.08
N VAL A 27 13.07 6.13 0.19
CA VAL A 27 12.27 6.54 -0.96
C VAL A 27 12.64 7.96 -1.42
N ALA A 28 12.94 8.86 -0.49
CA ALA A 28 13.46 10.18 -0.81
C ALA A 28 14.82 10.11 -1.52
N GLU A 29 15.74 9.27 -1.01
CA GLU A 29 17.03 8.97 -1.67
C GLU A 29 16.82 8.46 -3.10
N MET A 30 15.86 7.53 -3.30
CA MET A 30 15.54 6.98 -4.62
C MET A 30 14.99 8.05 -5.58
N PHE A 31 14.17 8.98 -5.09
CA PHE A 31 13.63 10.09 -5.90
C PHE A 31 14.60 11.26 -6.07
N GLY A 32 15.69 11.32 -5.28
CA GLY A 32 16.58 12.47 -5.25
C GLY A 32 15.96 13.70 -4.56
N THR A 33 15.11 13.46 -3.54
CA THR A 33 14.38 14.48 -2.77
C THR A 33 14.64 14.31 -1.27
N GLU A 34 13.85 14.97 -0.42
CA GLU A 34 13.98 14.91 1.02
C GLU A 34 12.73 14.30 1.68
N ALA A 35 12.92 13.66 2.83
CA ALA A 35 11.85 13.17 3.68
C ALA A 35 11.49 14.20 4.76
N TYR A 36 10.19 14.33 5.03
CA TYR A 36 9.65 15.30 5.99
C TYR A 36 8.81 14.60 7.05
N TYR A 37 8.94 15.02 8.30
CA TYR A 37 8.05 14.59 9.38
C TYR A 37 6.86 15.54 9.48
N ASP A 38 5.64 15.03 9.27
CA ASP A 38 4.41 15.83 9.26
C ASP A 38 3.84 16.12 10.67
N GLY A 39 4.42 15.54 11.76
CA GLY A 39 4.06 15.88 13.13
C GLY A 39 2.66 15.43 13.57
N THR A 40 2.08 14.42 12.95
CA THR A 40 0.72 13.91 13.28
C THR A 40 0.77 12.83 14.35
N THR A 41 -0.41 12.51 14.95
CA THR A 41 -0.56 11.42 15.92
C THR A 41 -0.22 10.04 15.36
N TYR A 42 -0.30 9.87 14.04
CA TYR A 42 0.08 8.65 13.32
C TYR A 42 1.58 8.58 12.99
N GLY A 43 2.37 9.57 13.43
CA GLY A 43 3.80 9.62 13.17
C GLY A 43 4.12 9.60 11.68
N VAL A 44 3.43 10.44 10.89
CA VAL A 44 3.51 10.46 9.42
C VAL A 44 4.83 11.08 8.98
N TRP A 45 5.53 10.36 8.13
CA TRP A 45 6.61 10.83 7.31
C TRP A 45 6.15 10.94 5.86
N SER A 46 6.63 11.92 5.13
CA SER A 46 6.26 12.13 3.73
C SER A 46 7.46 12.44 2.85
N VAL A 47 7.28 12.12 1.58
CA VAL A 47 8.23 12.40 0.51
C VAL A 47 7.46 12.99 -0.65
N ILE A 48 8.00 14.04 -1.24
CA ILE A 48 7.46 14.60 -2.48
C ILE A 48 8.38 14.17 -3.62
N ASP A 49 7.81 13.48 -4.61
CA ASP A 49 8.58 13.08 -5.78
C ASP A 49 8.85 14.26 -6.73
N LEU A 50 9.64 14.02 -7.77
CA LEU A 50 10.03 15.05 -8.73
C LEU A 50 8.87 15.65 -9.54
N GLU A 51 7.69 15.00 -9.50
CA GLU A 51 6.46 15.47 -10.13
C GLU A 51 5.55 16.22 -9.15
N GLY A 52 5.99 16.40 -7.90
CA GLY A 52 5.25 17.10 -6.85
C GLY A 52 4.19 16.21 -6.15
N LYS A 53 4.21 14.91 -6.35
CA LYS A 53 3.25 13.98 -5.73
C LYS A 53 3.74 13.54 -4.36
N LYS A 54 2.84 13.56 -3.37
CA LYS A 54 3.15 13.25 -1.97
C LYS A 54 2.91 11.78 -1.65
N TRP A 55 3.97 11.08 -1.28
CA TRP A 55 3.99 9.73 -0.72
C TRP A 55 4.03 9.83 0.80
N LYS A 56 3.27 9.00 1.51
CA LYS A 56 3.22 9.01 2.97
C LYS A 56 3.60 7.66 3.55
N PHE A 57 4.20 7.70 4.72
CA PHE A 57 4.55 6.54 5.53
C PHE A 57 3.99 6.78 6.93
N MET A 58 2.98 6.00 7.32
CA MET A 58 2.24 6.22 8.55
C MET A 58 2.07 4.95 9.36
N SER A 59 1.63 5.10 10.61
CA SER A 59 1.35 3.96 11.48
C SER A 59 -0.04 3.41 11.20
N ASP A 60 -0.16 2.08 11.14
CA ASP A 60 -1.42 1.36 11.22
C ASP A 60 -1.41 0.42 12.43
N GLY A 61 -2.46 0.49 13.26
CA GLY A 61 -2.55 -0.27 14.51
C GLY A 61 -2.83 -1.77 14.32
N SER A 62 -3.19 -2.21 13.10
CA SER A 62 -3.45 -3.61 12.78
C SER A 62 -2.17 -4.41 12.54
N ILE A 63 -1.05 -3.71 12.25
CA ILE A 63 0.21 -4.35 11.90
C ILE A 63 0.91 -4.93 13.14
N TYR A 64 1.13 -6.24 13.14
CA TYR A 64 2.00 -6.89 14.10
C TYR A 64 3.46 -6.61 13.77
N THR A 65 4.11 -5.82 14.63
CA THR A 65 5.42 -5.25 14.34
C THR A 65 6.56 -6.21 14.59
N GLN A 66 7.42 -6.37 13.60
CA GLN A 66 8.56 -7.28 13.63
C GLN A 66 9.77 -6.64 12.94
N ARG A 67 10.97 -7.15 13.24
CA ARG A 67 12.22 -6.79 12.54
C ARG A 67 13.14 -7.98 12.42
N LYS A 68 14.12 -7.89 11.53
CA LYS A 68 15.17 -8.89 11.40
C LYS A 68 16.38 -8.50 12.25
N VAL A 69 16.83 -9.41 13.09
CA VAL A 69 18.05 -9.29 13.90
C VAL A 69 18.90 -10.53 13.65
N TYR A 70 20.08 -10.36 13.08
CA TYR A 70 20.98 -11.47 12.69
C TYR A 70 20.26 -12.55 11.87
N GLY A 71 19.42 -12.14 10.91
CA GLY A 71 18.68 -13.05 10.03
C GLY A 71 17.43 -13.70 10.65
N ARG A 72 17.14 -13.47 11.92
CA ARG A 72 15.95 -13.96 12.64
C ARG A 72 14.89 -12.87 12.73
N ILE A 73 13.63 -13.24 12.57
CA ILE A 73 12.49 -12.34 12.80
C ILE A 73 12.22 -12.33 14.30
N VAL A 74 12.14 -11.14 14.88
CA VAL A 74 11.81 -10.89 16.29
C VAL A 74 10.75 -9.78 16.37
N ASP A 75 10.02 -9.71 17.47
CA ASP A 75 9.08 -8.64 17.74
C ASP A 75 9.79 -7.29 17.82
N ALA A 76 9.08 -6.23 17.44
CA ALA A 76 9.63 -4.88 17.37
C ALA A 76 8.67 -3.84 17.98
N GLY A 77 9.17 -2.64 18.20
CA GLY A 77 8.36 -1.51 18.69
C GLY A 77 7.42 -0.96 17.60
N GLY A 78 6.47 -0.13 18.02
CA GLY A 78 5.46 0.44 17.14
C GLY A 78 5.99 1.33 16.01
N GLU A 79 7.25 1.74 16.05
CA GLU A 79 7.93 2.46 14.96
C GLU A 79 8.10 1.60 13.70
N TYR A 80 8.03 0.27 13.83
CA TYR A 80 8.06 -0.70 12.73
C TYR A 80 6.67 -1.02 12.13
N SER A 81 5.61 -0.38 12.65
CA SER A 81 4.31 -0.36 11.96
C SER A 81 4.40 0.68 10.85
N THR A 82 4.46 0.24 9.61
CA THR A 82 4.64 1.12 8.46
C THR A 82 3.63 0.79 7.38
N GLU A 83 2.76 1.74 7.11
CA GLU A 83 1.87 1.74 5.97
C GLU A 83 2.34 2.78 4.96
N MET A 84 2.65 2.35 3.74
CA MET A 84 2.98 3.24 2.63
C MET A 84 1.70 3.60 1.88
N VAL A 85 1.38 4.90 1.84
CA VAL A 85 0.23 5.45 1.11
C VAL A 85 0.74 6.18 -0.14
N SER A 86 0.39 5.66 -1.31
CA SER A 86 0.76 6.30 -2.57
C SER A 86 -0.09 7.55 -2.84
N PRO A 87 0.40 8.51 -3.63
CA PRO A 87 -0.46 9.52 -4.25
C PRO A 87 -1.42 8.88 -5.27
N LYS A 88 -2.30 9.70 -5.86
CA LYS A 88 -3.07 9.31 -7.02
C LYS A 88 -2.14 9.10 -8.22
N LEU A 89 -2.12 7.89 -8.74
CA LEU A 89 -1.26 7.43 -9.82
C LEU A 89 -2.08 7.11 -11.07
N SER A 90 -1.49 7.32 -12.24
CA SER A 90 -1.98 6.79 -13.51
C SER A 90 -1.45 5.38 -13.76
N TYR A 91 -2.02 4.66 -14.73
CA TYR A 91 -1.54 3.34 -15.12
C TYR A 91 -0.05 3.35 -15.56
N ASP A 92 0.38 4.40 -16.23
CA ASP A 92 1.77 4.53 -16.72
C ASP A 92 2.78 4.72 -15.58
N GLU A 93 2.33 5.10 -14.38
CA GLU A 93 3.14 5.23 -13.18
C GLU A 93 3.26 3.93 -12.35
N MET A 94 2.69 2.83 -12.84
CA MET A 94 2.81 1.53 -12.18
C MET A 94 4.29 1.11 -12.00
N GLY A 95 5.15 1.45 -12.96
CA GLY A 95 6.60 1.22 -12.85
C GLY A 95 7.21 1.92 -11.64
N LYS A 96 6.88 3.19 -11.42
CA LYS A 96 7.32 3.98 -10.26
C LYS A 96 6.88 3.34 -8.95
N LEU A 97 5.61 2.94 -8.84
CA LEU A 97 5.11 2.25 -7.66
C LEU A 97 5.90 0.96 -7.37
N GLN A 98 6.17 0.16 -8.42
CA GLN A 98 6.94 -1.07 -8.27
C GLN A 98 8.39 -0.81 -7.81
N GLU A 99 9.01 0.29 -8.26
CA GLU A 99 10.35 0.69 -7.81
C GLU A 99 10.35 1.10 -6.34
N VAL A 100 9.35 1.87 -5.88
CA VAL A 100 9.18 2.20 -4.47
C VAL A 100 9.07 0.95 -3.62
N VAL A 101 8.22 0.00 -4.01
CA VAL A 101 8.04 -1.27 -3.27
C VAL A 101 9.33 -2.10 -3.23
N ARG A 102 10.07 -2.16 -4.34
CA ARG A 102 11.38 -2.85 -4.39
C ARG A 102 12.40 -2.17 -3.49
N CYS A 103 12.46 -0.83 -3.51
CA CYS A 103 13.32 -0.03 -2.64
C CYS A 103 13.04 -0.34 -1.16
N LEU A 104 11.80 -0.28 -0.72
CA LEU A 104 11.40 -0.58 0.65
C LEU A 104 11.81 -2.00 1.06
N ARG A 105 11.56 -2.99 0.19
CA ARG A 105 11.94 -4.39 0.43
C ARG A 105 13.45 -4.57 0.54
N GLN A 106 14.23 -3.92 -0.30
CA GLN A 106 15.70 -3.98 -0.28
C GLN A 106 16.28 -3.38 1.02
N HIS A 107 15.58 -2.43 1.62
CA HIS A 107 15.97 -1.77 2.87
C HIS A 107 15.34 -2.38 4.13
N GLY A 108 14.84 -3.60 4.02
CA GLY A 108 14.43 -4.40 5.18
C GLY A 108 12.94 -4.49 5.40
N GLY A 109 12.11 -3.79 4.63
CA GLY A 109 10.65 -3.93 4.66
C GLY A 109 10.22 -5.35 4.26
N PHE A 110 9.33 -5.95 5.02
CA PHE A 110 8.70 -7.23 4.70
C PHE A 110 7.26 -7.27 5.23
N VAL A 111 6.49 -8.22 4.76
CA VAL A 111 5.10 -8.44 5.18
C VAL A 111 4.98 -9.67 6.04
N ASN A 112 4.05 -9.66 6.97
CA ASN A 112 3.61 -10.83 7.71
C ASN A 112 2.09 -11.02 7.51
N GLU A 113 1.50 -11.96 8.20
CA GLU A 113 0.08 -12.29 8.04
C GLU A 113 -0.89 -11.18 8.50
N SER A 114 -0.43 -10.19 9.28
CA SER A 114 -1.25 -9.03 9.67
C SER A 114 -1.32 -7.97 8.58
N CYS A 115 -0.32 -7.92 7.69
CA CYS A 115 -0.21 -6.90 6.66
C CYS A 115 -1.23 -7.09 5.53
N GLY A 116 -1.82 -6.01 5.08
CA GLY A 116 -2.75 -5.95 3.96
C GLY A 116 -2.27 -5.03 2.84
N GLN A 117 -3.04 -5.03 1.77
CA GLN A 117 -2.92 -4.05 0.69
C GLN A 117 -4.33 -3.57 0.33
N HIS A 118 -4.50 -2.25 0.28
CA HIS A 118 -5.70 -1.60 -0.23
C HIS A 118 -5.42 -0.99 -1.60
N VAL A 119 -6.37 -1.11 -2.50
CA VAL A 119 -6.32 -0.47 -3.82
C VAL A 119 -7.55 0.39 -3.99
N HIS A 120 -7.35 1.68 -4.15
CA HIS A 120 -8.40 2.66 -4.41
C HIS A 120 -8.42 2.98 -5.90
N VAL A 121 -9.55 2.78 -6.54
CA VAL A 121 -9.74 3.11 -7.96
C VAL A 121 -10.60 4.35 -8.06
N ASP A 122 -10.16 5.32 -8.89
CA ASP A 122 -10.91 6.55 -9.12
C ASP A 122 -12.25 6.25 -9.82
N ALA A 123 -13.35 6.59 -9.15
CA ALA A 123 -14.70 6.38 -9.67
C ALA A 123 -15.24 7.58 -10.46
N SER A 124 -14.48 8.66 -10.65
CA SER A 124 -14.95 9.88 -11.32
C SER A 124 -15.42 9.66 -12.76
N ASN A 125 -14.86 8.65 -13.42
CA ASN A 125 -15.20 8.27 -14.79
C ASN A 125 -16.35 7.24 -14.89
N HIS A 126 -16.87 6.78 -13.74
CA HIS A 126 -17.88 5.75 -13.71
C HIS A 126 -19.30 6.32 -13.71
N THR A 127 -20.20 5.63 -14.40
CA THR A 127 -21.64 5.85 -14.33
C THR A 127 -22.27 4.89 -13.35
N PRO A 128 -23.51 5.13 -12.84
CA PRO A 128 -24.22 4.16 -12.02
C PRO A 128 -24.30 2.76 -12.67
N GLN A 129 -24.45 2.71 -13.99
CA GLN A 129 -24.49 1.43 -14.72
C GLN A 129 -23.13 0.72 -14.71
N SER A 130 -22.02 1.43 -14.91
CA SER A 130 -20.68 0.81 -14.87
C SER A 130 -20.32 0.34 -13.48
N LEU A 131 -20.70 1.05 -12.42
CA LEU A 131 -20.52 0.61 -11.03
C LEU A 131 -21.35 -0.63 -10.73
N LYS A 132 -22.62 -0.66 -11.15
CA LYS A 132 -23.47 -1.86 -11.04
C LYS A 132 -22.83 -3.06 -11.73
N ASN A 133 -22.28 -2.87 -12.94
CA ASN A 133 -21.61 -3.94 -13.68
C ASN A 133 -20.37 -4.43 -12.93
N ALA A 134 -19.54 -3.53 -12.37
CA ALA A 134 -18.36 -3.87 -11.59
C ALA A 134 -18.74 -4.71 -10.37
N LEU A 135 -19.74 -4.30 -9.57
CA LEU A 135 -20.24 -5.06 -8.42
C LEU A 135 -20.79 -6.43 -8.84
N THR A 136 -21.52 -6.52 -9.95
CA THR A 136 -22.04 -7.79 -10.47
C THR A 136 -20.90 -8.74 -10.87
N ILE A 137 -19.84 -8.24 -11.48
CA ILE A 137 -18.65 -9.02 -11.84
C ILE A 137 -17.93 -9.48 -10.57
N MET A 138 -17.73 -8.58 -9.61
CA MET A 138 -17.12 -8.92 -8.32
C MET A 138 -17.89 -10.03 -7.64
N TYR A 139 -19.19 -9.85 -7.42
CA TYR A 139 -20.06 -10.86 -6.82
C TYR A 139 -19.95 -12.23 -7.51
N ALA A 140 -19.90 -12.25 -8.85
CA ALA A 140 -19.87 -13.50 -9.61
C ALA A 140 -18.48 -14.16 -9.67
N LYS A 141 -17.39 -13.43 -9.40
CA LYS A 141 -16.01 -13.87 -9.66
C LYS A 141 -15.05 -13.70 -8.48
N GLU A 142 -15.50 -13.17 -7.35
CA GLU A 142 -14.61 -12.88 -6.21
C GLU A 142 -13.92 -14.14 -5.66
N ASP A 143 -14.53 -15.31 -5.71
CA ASP A 143 -13.87 -16.56 -5.32
C ASP A 143 -12.61 -16.86 -6.14
N ILE A 144 -12.64 -16.51 -7.43
CA ILE A 144 -11.47 -16.65 -8.32
C ILE A 144 -10.40 -15.66 -7.92
N LEU A 145 -10.79 -14.40 -7.64
CA LEU A 145 -9.88 -13.34 -7.22
C LEU A 145 -9.24 -13.69 -5.87
N PHE A 146 -10.02 -14.13 -4.89
CA PHE A 146 -9.52 -14.54 -3.58
C PHE A 146 -8.48 -15.65 -3.68
N LYS A 147 -8.74 -16.67 -4.49
CA LYS A 147 -7.78 -17.74 -4.76
C LYS A 147 -6.52 -17.23 -5.49
N ALA A 148 -6.68 -16.40 -6.50
CA ALA A 148 -5.57 -15.86 -7.28
C ALA A 148 -4.66 -14.96 -6.43
N LEU A 149 -5.24 -14.13 -5.57
CA LEU A 149 -4.55 -13.23 -4.65
C LEU A 149 -4.07 -13.92 -3.36
N LYS A 150 -4.43 -15.20 -3.18
CA LYS A 150 -4.12 -16.00 -1.97
C LYS A 150 -4.59 -15.30 -0.69
N VAL A 151 -5.80 -14.73 -0.73
CA VAL A 151 -6.41 -14.12 0.45
C VAL A 151 -6.55 -15.19 1.53
N GLN A 152 -6.10 -14.87 2.74
CA GLN A 152 -6.19 -15.80 3.86
C GLN A 152 -7.65 -15.95 4.31
N GLU A 153 -8.09 -17.17 4.56
CA GLU A 153 -9.47 -17.49 4.94
C GLU A 153 -9.99 -16.62 6.10
N ARG A 154 -9.17 -16.41 7.13
CA ARG A 154 -9.53 -15.54 8.27
C ARG A 154 -9.87 -14.09 7.86
N ARG A 155 -9.31 -13.56 6.75
CA ARG A 155 -9.58 -12.22 6.25
C ARG A 155 -10.92 -12.14 5.52
N GLU A 156 -11.43 -13.24 4.98
CA GLU A 156 -12.74 -13.29 4.33
C GLU A 156 -13.89 -12.96 5.29
N TYR A 157 -13.68 -13.18 6.59
CA TYR A 157 -14.66 -12.87 7.63
C TYR A 157 -14.47 -11.51 8.30
N SER A 158 -13.48 -10.73 7.89
CA SER A 158 -13.15 -9.42 8.50
C SER A 158 -12.83 -8.36 7.46
N TYR A 159 -11.57 -8.23 7.07
CA TYR A 159 -11.09 -7.15 6.21
C TYR A 159 -11.41 -7.34 4.71
N CYS A 160 -11.61 -8.57 4.25
CA CYS A 160 -11.87 -8.91 2.85
C CYS A 160 -13.24 -9.59 2.72
N GLN A 161 -14.28 -8.96 3.24
CA GLN A 161 -15.62 -9.49 3.12
C GLN A 161 -16.09 -9.48 1.67
N LYS A 162 -16.80 -10.53 1.29
CA LYS A 162 -17.38 -10.66 -0.05
C LYS A 162 -18.54 -9.69 -0.24
N VAL A 163 -18.80 -9.34 -1.50
CA VAL A 163 -19.92 -8.48 -1.91
C VAL A 163 -21.26 -9.20 -1.71
#